data_9f2bb58b19cf50b95236d63832a888a5
#
_entry.id   9f2bb58b19cf50b95236d63832a888a5
#
_cell.length_a   1.000
_cell.length_b   1.000
_cell.length_c   1.000
_cell.angle_alpha   90.00
_cell.angle_beta   90.00
_cell.angle_gamma   90.00
#
_symmetry.space_group_name_H-M   'P 1'
#
loop_
_entity.id
_entity.type
_entity.pdbx_description
1 polymer ?
#
loop_
_entity_poly.entity_id
_entity_poly.type
_entity_poly.pdbx_seq_one_letter_code
_entity_poly.pdbx_strand_id
1 'polypeptide(L)'
;MLKPVKIQSTAEAAIDNIGAYIATLRDGDVLPGERELAEKLQISRNITREALQHFRTLGIIESKPKVGSVVVKLLPENPYAGYMPFIAASRHSLKELLELRFILESGCCDSAVKNVTNEDVERLLDLANRLNGVKHDRVLENNLDTEFHSSIIRLSKNSLLDSLIPLVVEFFSKLYLQSSRPAPRAAGYEEHLKMVEALKNRDAAVLRELVKSHIEVYYNTEEKI
;
A
#
# COMPACT_ATOMS: atom_id res chain seq x y z
N MET A 1 25.88 -4.42 -35.33
CA MET A 1 24.42 -4.26 -35.47
C MET A 1 24.02 -2.96 -34.80
N LEU A 2 23.43 -2.01 -35.54
CA LEU A 2 22.90 -0.78 -34.99
C LEU A 2 21.60 -1.12 -34.20
N LYS A 3 21.48 -0.64 -32.93
CA LYS A 3 20.24 -0.79 -32.16
C LYS A 3 19.30 0.39 -32.48
N PRO A 4 17.97 0.17 -32.64
CA PRO A 4 17.03 1.27 -32.81
C PRO A 4 17.09 2.21 -31.61
N VAL A 5 17.13 3.51 -31.86
CA VAL A 5 16.99 4.53 -30.81
C VAL A 5 15.52 4.62 -30.47
N LYS A 6 15.16 4.40 -29.20
CA LYS A 6 13.80 4.57 -28.71
C LYS A 6 13.54 6.07 -28.58
N ILE A 7 12.85 6.64 -29.56
CA ILE A 7 12.38 8.04 -29.51
C ILE A 7 11.12 8.02 -28.61
N GLN A 8 11.13 8.83 -27.56
CA GLN A 8 9.94 9.04 -26.73
C GLN A 8 8.80 9.62 -27.57
N SER A 9 7.61 9.06 -27.46
CA SER A 9 6.45 9.61 -28.18
C SER A 9 6.08 10.98 -27.62
N THR A 10 5.45 11.83 -28.47
CA THR A 10 4.98 13.15 -28.01
C THR A 10 4.01 13.04 -26.83
N ALA A 11 3.22 11.97 -26.78
CA ALA A 11 2.30 11.70 -25.66
C ALA A 11 3.05 11.36 -24.38
N GLU A 12 4.09 10.52 -24.43
CA GLU A 12 4.93 10.21 -23.26
C GLU A 12 5.63 11.47 -22.74
N ALA A 13 6.21 12.27 -23.63
CA ALA A 13 6.83 13.54 -23.25
C ALA A 13 5.83 14.52 -22.64
N ALA A 14 4.58 14.54 -23.11
CA ALA A 14 3.51 15.35 -22.54
C ALA A 14 3.13 14.86 -21.12
N ILE A 15 3.03 13.55 -20.91
CA ILE A 15 2.78 12.95 -19.59
C ILE A 15 3.88 13.34 -18.62
N ASP A 16 5.16 13.20 -18.99
CA ASP A 16 6.29 13.54 -18.13
C ASP A 16 6.29 15.03 -17.75
N ASN A 17 6.09 15.93 -18.73
CA ASN A 17 6.07 17.38 -18.47
C ASN A 17 4.87 17.79 -17.58
N ILE A 18 3.67 17.30 -17.89
CA ILE A 18 2.47 17.58 -17.09
C ILE A 18 2.61 16.97 -15.69
N GLY A 19 3.16 15.75 -15.58
CA GLY A 19 3.43 15.11 -14.31
C GLY A 19 4.41 15.90 -13.43
N ALA A 20 5.52 16.35 -14.02
CA ALA A 20 6.47 17.22 -13.33
C ALA A 20 5.82 18.52 -12.84
N TYR A 21 4.92 19.12 -13.64
CA TYR A 21 4.18 20.30 -13.24
C TYR A 21 3.18 19.99 -12.10
N ILE A 22 2.41 18.90 -12.19
CA ILE A 22 1.48 18.46 -11.15
C ILE A 22 2.23 18.25 -9.82
N ALA A 23 3.43 17.68 -9.84
CA ALA A 23 4.26 17.46 -8.65
C ALA A 23 4.67 18.76 -7.93
N THR A 24 4.56 19.92 -8.58
CA THR A 24 4.79 21.24 -7.93
C THR A 24 3.54 21.84 -7.28
N LEU A 25 2.36 21.25 -7.55
CA LEU A 25 1.07 21.72 -7.06
C LEU A 25 0.74 21.05 -5.71
N ARG A 26 -0.34 21.54 -5.09
CA ARG A 26 -0.92 20.99 -3.84
C ARG A 26 -2.29 20.39 -4.12
N ASP A 27 -2.72 19.54 -3.22
CA ASP A 27 -4.09 19.02 -3.23
C ASP A 27 -5.10 20.18 -3.25
N GLY A 28 -6.03 20.13 -4.18
CA GLY A 28 -7.01 21.18 -4.43
C GLY A 28 -6.62 22.23 -5.47
N ASP A 29 -5.36 22.29 -5.89
CA ASP A 29 -4.93 23.22 -6.93
C ASP A 29 -5.54 22.89 -8.28
N VAL A 30 -5.83 23.94 -9.06
CA VAL A 30 -6.43 23.85 -10.39
C VAL A 30 -5.34 23.88 -11.45
N LEU A 31 -5.38 22.93 -12.38
CA LEU A 31 -4.48 22.91 -13.52
C LEU A 31 -4.91 23.93 -14.57
N PRO A 32 -3.95 24.46 -15.37
CA PRO A 32 -4.29 25.20 -16.59
C PRO A 32 -5.21 24.38 -17.50
N GLY A 33 -6.08 25.06 -18.26
CA GLY A 33 -7.00 24.41 -19.18
C GLY A 33 -6.29 23.65 -20.31
N GLU A 34 -6.97 22.64 -20.91
CA GLU A 34 -6.43 21.83 -22.02
C GLU A 34 -5.83 22.69 -23.14
N ARG A 35 -6.47 23.83 -23.47
CA ARG A 35 -5.96 24.74 -24.51
C ARG A 35 -4.66 25.42 -24.10
N GLU A 36 -4.60 25.92 -22.88
CA GLU A 36 -3.43 26.59 -22.33
C GLU A 36 -2.23 25.64 -22.21
N LEU A 37 -2.47 24.42 -21.72
CA LEU A 37 -1.43 23.38 -21.66
C LEU A 37 -0.93 23.01 -23.04
N ALA A 38 -1.83 22.84 -24.02
CA ALA A 38 -1.45 22.53 -25.41
C ALA A 38 -0.57 23.63 -26.01
N GLU A 39 -0.93 24.91 -25.78
CA GLU A 39 -0.16 26.07 -26.24
C GLU A 39 1.22 26.14 -25.56
N LYS A 40 1.28 25.98 -24.25
CA LYS A 40 2.55 25.99 -23.46
C LYS A 40 3.50 24.87 -23.85
N LEU A 41 2.97 23.69 -24.12
CA LEU A 41 3.76 22.50 -24.47
C LEU A 41 4.00 22.36 -25.96
N GLN A 42 3.40 23.24 -26.79
CA GLN A 42 3.48 23.22 -28.27
C GLN A 42 3.05 21.87 -28.86
N ILE A 43 1.98 21.28 -28.33
CA ILE A 43 1.41 20.00 -28.75
C ILE A 43 -0.07 20.14 -29.10
N SER A 44 -0.65 19.13 -29.74
CA SER A 44 -2.08 19.12 -30.05
C SER A 44 -2.94 18.99 -28.81
N ARG A 45 -4.16 19.52 -28.83
CA ARG A 45 -5.16 19.35 -27.76
C ARG A 45 -5.50 17.89 -27.51
N ASN A 46 -5.44 17.04 -28.54
CA ASN A 46 -5.71 15.61 -28.38
C ASN A 46 -4.64 14.94 -27.52
N ILE A 47 -3.35 15.23 -27.75
CA ILE A 47 -2.24 14.73 -26.92
C ILE A 47 -2.34 15.26 -25.50
N THR A 48 -2.68 16.54 -25.32
CA THR A 48 -2.89 17.12 -24.00
C THR A 48 -4.02 16.41 -23.25
N ARG A 49 -5.13 16.14 -23.94
CA ARG A 49 -6.27 15.43 -23.34
C ARG A 49 -5.92 14.00 -22.95
N GLU A 50 -5.16 13.30 -23.79
CA GLU A 50 -4.66 11.95 -23.51
C GLU A 50 -3.76 11.94 -22.25
N ALA A 51 -2.82 12.87 -22.17
CA ALA A 51 -1.96 13.03 -21.00
C ALA A 51 -2.75 13.35 -19.72
N LEU A 52 -3.73 14.26 -19.79
CA LEU A 52 -4.60 14.56 -18.65
C LEU A 52 -5.49 13.36 -18.28
N GLN A 53 -5.96 12.59 -19.26
CA GLN A 53 -6.72 11.37 -19.01
C GLN A 53 -5.88 10.32 -18.29
N HIS A 54 -4.58 10.22 -18.58
CA HIS A 54 -3.65 9.37 -17.85
C HIS A 54 -3.68 9.70 -16.34
N PHE A 55 -3.54 10.98 -15.96
CA PHE A 55 -3.56 11.39 -14.55
C PHE A 55 -4.94 11.25 -13.89
N ARG A 56 -6.04 11.36 -14.66
CA ARG A 56 -7.39 11.06 -14.16
C ARG A 56 -7.55 9.57 -13.85
N THR A 57 -7.04 8.71 -14.72
CA THR A 57 -7.07 7.26 -14.53
C THR A 57 -6.27 6.84 -13.29
N LEU A 58 -5.16 7.54 -13.01
CA LEU A 58 -4.37 7.35 -11.79
C LEU A 58 -5.01 7.96 -10.52
N GLY A 59 -6.11 8.71 -10.66
CA GLY A 59 -6.75 9.38 -9.52
C GLY A 59 -5.95 10.57 -8.95
N ILE A 60 -4.95 11.06 -9.70
CA ILE A 60 -4.13 12.21 -9.30
C ILE A 60 -4.88 13.52 -9.52
N ILE A 61 -5.66 13.60 -10.59
CA ILE A 61 -6.53 14.73 -10.89
C ILE A 61 -7.96 14.29 -11.15
N GLU A 62 -8.91 15.18 -10.91
CA GLU A 62 -10.32 14.99 -11.28
C GLU A 62 -10.84 16.17 -12.10
N SER A 63 -11.87 15.94 -12.90
CA SER A 63 -12.56 17.03 -13.62
C SER A 63 -13.71 17.56 -12.79
N LYS A 64 -13.69 18.85 -12.41
CA LYS A 64 -14.79 19.54 -11.74
C LYS A 64 -15.53 20.43 -12.71
N PRO A 65 -16.88 20.35 -12.80
CA PRO A 65 -17.67 21.21 -13.66
C PRO A 65 -17.36 22.69 -13.38
N LYS A 66 -17.17 23.46 -14.44
CA LYS A 66 -16.88 24.92 -14.41
C LYS A 66 -15.52 25.31 -13.77
N VAL A 67 -14.78 24.38 -13.20
CA VAL A 67 -13.48 24.62 -12.56
C VAL A 67 -12.35 24.12 -13.47
N GLY A 68 -12.47 22.91 -13.99
CA GLY A 68 -11.44 22.28 -14.81
C GLY A 68 -10.84 21.05 -14.13
N SER A 69 -9.58 20.75 -14.44
CA SER A 69 -8.85 19.66 -13.79
C SER A 69 -8.25 20.14 -12.48
N VAL A 70 -8.54 19.41 -11.39
CA VAL A 70 -8.12 19.74 -10.02
C VAL A 70 -7.25 18.61 -9.50
N VAL A 71 -6.14 18.93 -8.82
CA VAL A 71 -5.33 17.94 -8.11
C VAL A 71 -6.15 17.41 -6.92
N VAL A 72 -6.36 16.10 -6.88
CA VAL A 72 -7.12 15.46 -5.79
C VAL A 72 -6.18 14.99 -4.71
N LYS A 73 -5.13 14.28 -5.10
CA LYS A 73 -4.13 13.77 -4.17
C LYS A 73 -2.87 13.38 -4.94
N LEU A 74 -1.73 13.97 -4.59
CA LEU A 74 -0.45 13.67 -5.26
C LEU A 74 -0.02 12.21 -5.06
N LEU A 75 -0.45 11.59 -3.97
CA LEU A 75 -0.33 10.15 -3.73
C LEU A 75 -1.72 9.61 -3.40
N PRO A 76 -2.43 8.98 -4.34
CA PRO A 76 -3.71 8.32 -4.08
C PRO A 76 -3.58 7.31 -2.94
N GLU A 77 -4.66 7.06 -2.19
CA GLU A 77 -4.66 6.05 -1.11
C GLU A 77 -4.31 4.66 -1.61
N ASN A 78 -4.68 4.36 -2.85
CA ASN A 78 -4.27 3.15 -3.54
C ASN A 78 -3.80 3.48 -4.97
N PRO A 79 -2.53 3.85 -5.17
CA PRO A 79 -1.99 4.15 -6.50
C PRO A 79 -1.95 2.93 -7.43
N TYR A 80 -2.16 1.74 -6.87
CA TYR A 80 -2.12 0.47 -7.59
C TYR A 80 -3.51 -0.06 -7.96
N ALA A 81 -4.60 0.64 -7.63
CA ALA A 81 -5.97 0.16 -7.82
C ALA A 81 -6.23 -0.37 -9.24
N GLY A 82 -5.74 0.31 -10.28
CA GLY A 82 -5.88 -0.12 -11.67
C GLY A 82 -5.10 -1.39 -12.02
N TYR A 83 -4.05 -1.71 -11.28
CA TYR A 83 -3.22 -2.89 -11.50
C TYR A 83 -3.62 -4.09 -10.62
N MET A 84 -4.43 -3.88 -9.59
CA MET A 84 -4.79 -4.91 -8.61
C MET A 84 -5.37 -6.19 -9.25
N PRO A 85 -6.26 -6.14 -10.26
CA PRO A 85 -6.76 -7.35 -10.91
C PRO A 85 -5.65 -8.17 -11.59
N PHE A 86 -4.65 -7.52 -12.17
CA PHE A 86 -3.52 -8.17 -12.83
C PHE A 86 -2.52 -8.73 -11.84
N ILE A 87 -2.25 -7.99 -10.77
CA ILE A 87 -1.38 -8.43 -9.67
C ILE A 87 -2.02 -9.65 -8.97
N ALA A 88 -3.32 -9.61 -8.73
CA ALA A 88 -4.05 -10.73 -8.12
C ALA A 88 -4.13 -11.98 -9.03
N ALA A 89 -4.09 -11.79 -10.36
CA ALA A 89 -4.04 -12.88 -11.33
C ALA A 89 -2.61 -13.43 -11.51
N SER A 90 -1.58 -12.72 -11.06
CA SER A 90 -0.20 -13.19 -11.13
C SER A 90 0.02 -14.33 -10.13
N ARG A 91 0.79 -15.34 -10.56
CA ARG A 91 1.06 -16.54 -9.76
C ARG A 91 2.18 -16.27 -8.76
N HIS A 92 1.91 -15.47 -7.74
CA HIS A 92 2.80 -15.38 -6.59
C HIS A 92 2.44 -16.46 -5.58
N SER A 93 3.43 -17.13 -5.04
CA SER A 93 3.21 -18.09 -3.96
C SER A 93 2.86 -17.35 -2.67
N LEU A 94 2.07 -17.98 -1.81
CA LEU A 94 1.83 -17.46 -0.46
C LEU A 94 3.17 -17.21 0.28
N LYS A 95 4.17 -18.05 0.02
CA LYS A 95 5.52 -17.92 0.59
C LYS A 95 6.16 -16.59 0.21
N GLU A 96 6.19 -16.21 -1.08
CA GLU A 96 6.79 -14.94 -1.53
C GLU A 96 6.12 -13.72 -0.89
N LEU A 97 4.81 -13.80 -0.68
CA LEU A 97 4.07 -12.72 -0.05
C LEU A 97 4.31 -12.61 1.46
N LEU A 98 4.42 -13.75 2.14
CA LEU A 98 4.82 -13.79 3.55
C LEU A 98 6.25 -13.28 3.72
N GLU A 99 7.17 -13.62 2.81
CA GLU A 99 8.53 -13.08 2.78
C GLU A 99 8.53 -11.56 2.63
N LEU A 100 7.72 -11.03 1.69
CA LEU A 100 7.58 -9.58 1.51
C LEU A 100 7.04 -8.91 2.78
N ARG A 101 6.01 -9.50 3.40
CA ARG A 101 5.47 -9.02 4.67
C ARG A 101 6.54 -8.97 5.75
N PHE A 102 7.28 -10.07 5.92
CA PHE A 102 8.37 -10.15 6.89
C PHE A 102 9.43 -9.07 6.66
N ILE A 103 9.87 -8.88 5.41
CA ILE A 103 10.85 -7.86 5.05
C ILE A 103 10.37 -6.46 5.43
N LEU A 104 9.12 -6.13 5.09
CA LEU A 104 8.55 -4.81 5.37
C LEU A 104 8.36 -4.59 6.88
N GLU A 105 7.76 -5.54 7.60
CA GLU A 105 7.50 -5.39 9.03
C GLU A 105 8.79 -5.40 9.85
N SER A 106 9.71 -6.35 9.61
CA SER A 106 10.98 -6.42 10.34
C SER A 106 11.86 -5.20 10.09
N GLY A 107 11.86 -4.68 8.85
CA GLY A 107 12.57 -3.44 8.51
C GLY A 107 12.01 -2.19 9.20
N CYS A 108 10.73 -2.21 9.60
CA CYS A 108 10.10 -1.09 10.28
C CYS A 108 10.27 -1.09 11.81
N CYS A 109 10.71 -2.20 12.44
CA CYS A 109 10.71 -2.36 13.89
C CYS A 109 11.43 -1.23 14.64
N ASP A 110 12.63 -0.85 14.21
CA ASP A 110 13.40 0.23 14.87
C ASP A 110 12.67 1.58 14.79
N SER A 111 12.08 1.89 13.64
CA SER A 111 11.31 3.12 13.46
C SER A 111 9.98 3.07 14.23
N ALA A 112 9.31 1.93 14.24
CA ALA A 112 8.05 1.72 14.94
C ALA A 112 8.20 1.96 16.45
N VAL A 113 9.17 1.33 17.10
CA VAL A 113 9.40 1.52 18.54
C VAL A 113 9.84 2.94 18.89
N LYS A 114 10.52 3.66 17.97
CA LYS A 114 10.89 5.04 18.15
C LYS A 114 9.69 5.98 18.10
N ASN A 115 8.75 5.73 17.21
CA ASN A 115 7.66 6.66 16.87
C ASN A 115 6.33 6.32 17.57
N VAL A 116 6.20 5.12 18.15
CA VAL A 116 4.94 4.67 18.79
C VAL A 116 4.51 5.62 19.89
N THR A 117 3.23 5.96 19.92
CA THR A 117 2.56 6.75 20.95
C THR A 117 1.67 5.87 21.82
N ASN A 118 1.21 6.39 22.96
CA ASN A 118 0.24 5.67 23.81
C ASN A 118 -1.08 5.40 23.07
N GLU A 119 -1.50 6.33 22.23
CA GLU A 119 -2.70 6.22 21.40
C GLU A 119 -2.56 5.08 20.36
N ASP A 120 -1.38 4.93 19.77
CA ASP A 120 -1.07 3.83 18.86
C ASP A 120 -1.11 2.48 19.60
N VAL A 121 -0.59 2.42 20.82
CA VAL A 121 -0.64 1.21 21.69
C VAL A 121 -2.09 0.84 21.99
N GLU A 122 -2.92 1.79 22.40
CA GLU A 122 -4.35 1.54 22.68
C GLU A 122 -5.10 1.04 21.44
N ARG A 123 -4.84 1.64 20.28
CA ARG A 123 -5.43 1.20 19.02
C ARG A 123 -5.01 -0.21 18.62
N LEU A 124 -3.75 -0.56 18.77
CA LEU A 124 -3.26 -1.91 18.48
C LEU A 124 -3.83 -2.95 19.46
N LEU A 125 -3.98 -2.60 20.74
CA LEU A 125 -4.67 -3.44 21.71
C LEU A 125 -6.14 -3.67 21.36
N ASP A 126 -6.86 -2.63 20.92
CA ASP A 126 -8.23 -2.78 20.42
C ASP A 126 -8.32 -3.73 19.23
N LEU A 127 -7.43 -3.58 18.25
CA LEU A 127 -7.38 -4.47 17.09
C LEU A 127 -7.13 -5.92 17.48
N ALA A 128 -6.16 -6.17 18.36
CA ALA A 128 -5.87 -7.51 18.86
C ALA A 128 -7.06 -8.12 19.62
N ASN A 129 -7.74 -7.35 20.48
CA ASN A 129 -8.91 -7.80 21.21
C ASN A 129 -10.09 -8.10 20.29
N ARG A 130 -10.33 -7.26 19.30
CA ARG A 130 -11.39 -7.48 18.28
C ARG A 130 -11.09 -8.74 17.47
N LEU A 131 -9.84 -8.95 17.07
CA LEU A 131 -9.41 -10.14 16.35
C LEU A 131 -9.68 -11.40 17.16
N ASN A 132 -9.37 -11.41 18.47
CA ASN A 132 -9.65 -12.51 19.36
C ASN A 132 -11.16 -12.79 19.53
N GLY A 133 -11.99 -11.75 19.41
CA GLY A 133 -13.46 -11.84 19.49
C GLY A 133 -14.12 -12.42 18.23
N VAL A 134 -13.43 -12.47 17.09
CA VAL A 134 -14.00 -12.96 15.85
C VAL A 134 -14.23 -14.47 15.91
N LYS A 135 -15.48 -14.90 15.63
CA LYS A 135 -15.85 -16.32 15.56
C LYS A 135 -16.46 -16.59 14.19
N HIS A 136 -15.84 -17.51 13.44
CA HIS A 136 -16.36 -18.01 12.18
C HIS A 136 -16.48 -17.00 11.00
N ASP A 137 -15.94 -15.79 11.13
CA ASP A 137 -15.86 -14.81 10.04
C ASP A 137 -14.40 -14.63 9.60
N ARG A 138 -14.00 -15.44 8.62
CA ARG A 138 -12.63 -15.41 8.07
C ARG A 138 -12.27 -14.11 7.38
N VAL A 139 -13.26 -13.42 6.79
CA VAL A 139 -13.03 -12.13 6.12
C VAL A 139 -12.70 -11.06 7.15
N LEU A 140 -13.51 -10.99 8.21
CA LEU A 140 -13.27 -10.04 9.28
C LEU A 140 -11.96 -10.34 10.04
N GLU A 141 -11.67 -11.62 10.30
CA GLU A 141 -10.42 -12.07 10.91
C GLU A 141 -9.21 -11.60 10.10
N ASN A 142 -9.20 -11.86 8.78
CA ASN A 142 -8.12 -11.43 7.89
C ASN A 142 -7.99 -9.91 7.82
N ASN A 143 -9.10 -9.19 7.77
CA ASN A 143 -9.06 -7.72 7.71
C ASN A 143 -8.46 -7.12 8.98
N LEU A 144 -8.81 -7.64 10.16
CA LEU A 144 -8.28 -7.16 11.43
C LEU A 144 -6.80 -7.51 11.61
N ASP A 145 -6.38 -8.73 11.22
CA ASP A 145 -4.97 -9.13 11.21
C ASP A 145 -4.14 -8.23 10.29
N THR A 146 -4.62 -8.02 9.08
CA THR A 146 -3.96 -7.15 8.11
C THR A 146 -3.88 -5.70 8.60
N GLU A 147 -4.94 -5.18 9.23
CA GLU A 147 -4.94 -3.83 9.81
C GLU A 147 -3.97 -3.71 10.97
N PHE A 148 -3.85 -4.73 11.83
CA PHE A 148 -2.89 -4.76 12.93
C PHE A 148 -1.45 -4.63 12.41
N HIS A 149 -1.06 -5.50 11.49
CA HIS A 149 0.29 -5.50 10.92
C HIS A 149 0.59 -4.25 10.07
N SER A 150 -0.38 -3.79 9.29
CA SER A 150 -0.25 -2.53 8.54
C SER A 150 -0.06 -1.33 9.47
N SER A 151 -0.69 -1.35 10.65
CA SER A 151 -0.51 -0.31 11.66
C SER A 151 0.93 -0.27 12.18
N ILE A 152 1.59 -1.42 12.38
CA ILE A 152 3.00 -1.47 12.77
C ILE A 152 3.89 -0.84 11.68
N ILE A 153 3.64 -1.15 10.39
CA ILE A 153 4.38 -0.54 9.28
C ILE A 153 4.19 0.99 9.28
N ARG A 154 2.97 1.49 9.50
CA ARG A 154 2.66 2.93 9.56
C ARG A 154 3.40 3.65 10.69
N LEU A 155 3.75 2.98 11.78
CA LEU A 155 4.58 3.56 12.84
C LEU A 155 5.99 3.92 12.37
N SER A 156 6.44 3.41 11.22
CA SER A 156 7.70 3.85 10.62
C SER A 156 7.70 5.34 10.25
N LYS A 157 6.51 5.95 10.07
CA LYS A 157 6.28 7.32 9.57
C LYS A 157 6.93 7.57 8.20
N ASN A 158 7.11 6.52 7.41
CA ASN A 158 7.60 6.60 6.03
C ASN A 158 6.43 6.61 5.05
N SER A 159 6.15 7.77 4.45
CA SER A 159 5.02 7.95 3.53
C SER A 159 5.08 7.07 2.27
N LEU A 160 6.28 6.70 1.84
CA LEU A 160 6.43 5.77 0.70
C LEU A 160 6.01 4.35 1.10
N LEU A 161 6.35 3.90 2.31
CA LEU A 161 5.85 2.61 2.82
C LEU A 161 4.34 2.64 3.01
N ASP A 162 3.78 3.74 3.51
CA ASP A 162 2.32 3.90 3.61
C ASP A 162 1.63 3.72 2.25
N SER A 163 2.22 4.25 1.16
CA SER A 163 1.66 4.09 -0.18
C SER A 163 1.72 2.65 -0.71
N LEU A 164 2.57 1.78 -0.16
CA LEU A 164 2.67 0.37 -0.50
C LEU A 164 1.68 -0.52 0.28
N ILE A 165 1.17 -0.06 1.42
CA ILE A 165 0.28 -0.83 2.28
C ILE A 165 -0.98 -1.34 1.55
N PRO A 166 -1.70 -0.53 0.73
CA PRO A 166 -2.85 -1.04 -0.01
C PRO A 166 -2.53 -2.23 -0.91
N LEU A 167 -1.33 -2.26 -1.50
CA LEU A 167 -0.85 -3.37 -2.30
C LEU A 167 -0.65 -4.63 -1.44
N VAL A 168 0.03 -4.49 -0.31
CA VAL A 168 0.26 -5.57 0.64
C VAL A 168 -1.06 -6.14 1.17
N VAL A 169 -1.98 -5.27 1.59
CA VAL A 169 -3.33 -5.63 2.08
C VAL A 169 -4.10 -6.44 1.05
N GLU A 170 -4.13 -5.98 -0.20
CA GLU A 170 -4.86 -6.67 -1.28
C GLU A 170 -4.31 -8.08 -1.52
N PHE A 171 -3.00 -8.25 -1.54
CA PHE A 171 -2.38 -9.57 -1.66
C PHE A 171 -2.82 -10.51 -0.55
N PHE A 172 -2.74 -10.07 0.69
CA PHE A 172 -3.09 -10.90 1.85
C PHE A 172 -4.57 -11.25 1.86
N SER A 173 -5.45 -10.29 1.59
CA SER A 173 -6.90 -10.50 1.57
C SER A 173 -7.31 -11.61 0.62
N LYS A 174 -6.75 -11.64 -0.59
CA LYS A 174 -7.13 -12.62 -1.61
C LYS A 174 -6.55 -14.00 -1.35
N LEU A 175 -5.29 -14.08 -0.97
CA LEU A 175 -4.63 -15.37 -0.76
C LEU A 175 -5.10 -16.07 0.50
N TYR A 176 -5.29 -15.32 1.58
CA TYR A 176 -5.79 -15.87 2.83
C TYR A 176 -7.22 -16.44 2.68
N LEU A 177 -8.07 -15.78 1.89
CA LEU A 177 -9.42 -16.26 1.60
C LEU A 177 -9.44 -17.50 0.68
N GLN A 178 -8.46 -17.63 -0.20
CA GLN A 178 -8.31 -18.79 -1.10
C GLN A 178 -7.68 -20.00 -0.40
N SER A 179 -6.92 -19.78 0.70
CA SER A 179 -6.36 -20.89 1.46
C SER A 179 -7.48 -21.67 2.18
N SER A 180 -7.54 -22.99 1.98
CA SER A 180 -8.48 -23.88 2.69
C SER A 180 -8.13 -24.11 4.16
N ARG A 181 -7.15 -23.39 4.72
CA ARG A 181 -6.59 -23.65 6.04
C ARG A 181 -7.22 -22.76 7.11
N PRO A 182 -7.57 -23.33 8.28
CA PRO A 182 -7.93 -22.51 9.43
C PRO A 182 -6.71 -21.73 9.90
N ALA A 183 -6.86 -20.42 10.13
CA ALA A 183 -5.84 -19.65 10.81
C ALA A 183 -5.60 -20.22 12.20
N PRO A 184 -4.35 -20.24 12.71
CA PRO A 184 -4.07 -20.63 14.08
C PRO A 184 -4.55 -19.53 15.05
N ARG A 185 -5.80 -19.65 15.49
CA ARG A 185 -6.55 -18.60 16.19
C ARG A 185 -6.03 -18.23 17.58
N ALA A 186 -5.57 -19.18 18.36
CA ALA A 186 -5.17 -18.93 19.76
C ALA A 186 -3.73 -18.39 19.86
N ALA A 187 -2.81 -18.93 19.08
CA ALA A 187 -1.42 -18.47 19.09
C ALA A 187 -1.28 -17.04 18.59
N GLY A 188 -2.03 -16.65 17.55
CA GLY A 188 -1.95 -15.32 16.96
C GLY A 188 -2.31 -14.19 17.94
N TYR A 189 -3.34 -14.36 18.77
CA TYR A 189 -3.73 -13.33 19.74
C TYR A 189 -2.64 -13.03 20.77
N GLU A 190 -2.08 -14.08 21.39
CA GLU A 190 -1.02 -13.91 22.38
C GLU A 190 0.24 -13.28 21.75
N GLU A 191 0.54 -13.63 20.51
CA GLU A 191 1.67 -13.04 19.76
C GLU A 191 1.43 -11.56 19.48
N HIS A 192 0.22 -11.17 19.08
CA HIS A 192 -0.13 -9.76 18.89
C HIS A 192 -0.01 -8.97 20.20
N LEU A 193 -0.46 -9.51 21.33
CA LEU A 193 -0.29 -8.85 22.63
C LEU A 193 1.19 -8.67 23.00
N LYS A 194 2.04 -9.68 22.74
CA LYS A 194 3.48 -9.58 22.96
C LYS A 194 4.13 -8.52 22.04
N MET A 195 3.68 -8.41 20.78
CA MET A 195 4.15 -7.35 19.87
C MET A 195 3.79 -5.95 20.39
N VAL A 196 2.57 -5.77 20.90
CA VAL A 196 2.15 -4.50 21.52
C VAL A 196 2.99 -4.19 22.77
N GLU A 197 3.29 -5.19 23.59
CA GLU A 197 4.15 -5.00 24.76
C GLU A 197 5.59 -4.64 24.35
N ALA A 198 6.14 -5.27 23.31
CA ALA A 198 7.46 -4.92 22.77
C ALA A 198 7.50 -3.47 22.24
N LEU A 199 6.44 -3.02 21.56
CA LEU A 199 6.27 -1.63 21.12
C LEU A 199 6.23 -0.68 22.31
N LYS A 200 5.44 -0.99 23.34
CA LYS A 200 5.32 -0.19 24.56
C LYS A 200 6.65 -0.08 25.31
N ASN A 201 7.41 -1.16 25.36
CA ASN A 201 8.72 -1.21 25.99
C ASN A 201 9.84 -0.67 25.08
N ARG A 202 9.52 -0.27 23.84
CA ARG A 202 10.45 0.22 22.84
C ARG A 202 11.58 -0.76 22.53
N ASP A 203 11.27 -2.05 22.51
CA ASP A 203 12.21 -3.13 22.23
C ASP A 203 12.06 -3.62 20.79
N ALA A 204 12.88 -3.05 19.90
CA ALA A 204 12.88 -3.39 18.47
C ALA A 204 13.37 -4.83 18.22
N ALA A 205 14.27 -5.35 19.05
CA ALA A 205 14.82 -6.69 18.86
C ALA A 205 13.75 -7.75 19.16
N VAL A 206 13.05 -7.60 20.29
CA VAL A 206 11.93 -8.48 20.65
C VAL A 206 10.80 -8.35 19.64
N LEU A 207 10.43 -7.14 19.22
CA LEU A 207 9.40 -6.95 18.20
C LEU A 207 9.73 -7.69 16.90
N ARG A 208 10.98 -7.60 16.43
CA ARG A 208 11.44 -8.27 15.19
C ARG A 208 11.37 -9.79 15.29
N GLU A 209 11.78 -10.37 16.41
CA GLU A 209 11.68 -11.81 16.63
C GLU A 209 10.22 -12.28 16.71
N LEU A 210 9.32 -11.50 17.32
CA LEU A 210 7.89 -11.79 17.35
C LEU A 210 7.25 -11.73 15.96
N VAL A 211 7.58 -10.73 15.16
CA VAL A 211 7.14 -10.64 13.76
C VAL A 211 7.62 -11.85 12.96
N LYS A 212 8.88 -12.26 13.15
CA LYS A 212 9.45 -13.42 12.49
C LYS A 212 8.72 -14.70 12.87
N SER A 213 8.58 -14.99 14.17
CA SER A 213 7.92 -16.20 14.64
C SER A 213 6.46 -16.27 14.20
N HIS A 214 5.75 -15.13 14.22
CA HIS A 214 4.37 -15.03 13.79
C HIS A 214 4.19 -15.41 12.31
N ILE A 215 5.08 -14.92 11.46
CA ILE A 215 5.02 -15.20 10.01
C ILE A 215 5.49 -16.64 9.71
N GLU A 216 6.49 -17.15 10.42
CA GLU A 216 7.01 -18.52 10.24
C GLU A 216 5.96 -19.61 10.48
N VAL A 217 4.97 -19.38 11.33
CA VAL A 217 3.84 -20.31 11.54
C VAL A 217 3.10 -20.57 10.22
N TYR A 218 2.99 -19.58 9.36
CA TYR A 218 2.35 -19.73 8.04
C TYR A 218 3.23 -20.48 7.04
N TYR A 219 4.56 -20.40 7.12
CA TYR A 219 5.50 -21.17 6.26
C TYR A 219 5.44 -22.66 6.53
N ASN A 220 5.52 -23.04 7.81
CA ASN A 220 5.58 -24.45 8.24
C ASN A 220 4.33 -25.27 7.92
N THR A 221 3.26 -24.62 7.50
CA THR A 221 2.02 -25.27 7.11
C THR A 221 1.97 -25.64 5.62
N GLU A 222 2.85 -25.11 4.76
CA GLU A 222 2.90 -25.41 3.33
C GLU A 222 3.79 -26.62 2.97
N GLU A 223 4.82 -26.93 3.77
CA GLU A 223 5.75 -28.06 3.47
C GLU A 223 5.16 -29.45 3.76
N LYS A 224 3.90 -29.54 4.21
CA LYS A 224 3.23 -30.81 4.55
C LYS A 224 2.21 -31.28 3.51
N ILE A 225 2.29 -30.80 2.28
CA ILE A 225 1.58 -31.30 1.10
C ILE A 225 2.61 -31.71 0.06
#